data_2d18cf56cc6f7d3fdf1c58f34a41badd
#
_entry.id   2d18cf56cc6f7d3fdf1c58f34a41badd
#
_cell.length_a   1.000
_cell.length_b   1.000
_cell.length_c   1.000
_cell.angle_alpha   90.00
_cell.angle_beta   90.00
_cell.angle_gamma   90.00
#
_symmetry.space_group_name_H-M   'P 1'
#
loop_
_entity.id
_entity.type
_entity.pdbx_description
1 polymer ?
#
loop_
_entity_poly.entity_id
_entity_poly.type
_entity_poly.pdbx_seq_one_letter_code
_entity_poly.pdbx_strand_id
1 'polypeptide(L)'
;VGHIENNESNIFDFIFIGLGASNSLIVLSLIKNGLLKDKKVLFVESSSKSNNDKTYCFWSSQNDSIIDDLSTIISHQFDKIKINNSNVQSLEGLFYYYIRSIDLYNHTFNKLNEEKIVIERAEVTNIIEDQDFCFVLTSSQSFRTRFIFDSRPPRLYKITEKDIYINQSFFGLHIKCENAVFLKDAFEMMNFNVEQNGATQFFYIIPFSSQEALVELTRFGIEKIDFNYASELVKNYILNEFGNYTIIAEETGCIPMTTFENEPSANKRILNTGTAANLIKPSTGYGFKKMYSFAQKVSEQISKNKYDKFNKSNLINKKRFKFYDTLLLIILLKWPLKGKPDRK
;
A
#
# COMPACT_ATOMS: atom_id res chain seq x y z
N VAL A 1 18.29 29.84 -13.52
CA VAL A 1 18.02 30.11 -12.10
C VAL A 1 16.91 31.15 -12.08
N GLY A 2 15.66 30.68 -12.05
CA GLY A 2 14.48 31.55 -11.99
C GLY A 2 14.45 32.26 -10.63
N HIS A 3 14.13 33.55 -10.65
CA HIS A 3 13.97 34.34 -9.44
C HIS A 3 12.88 33.73 -8.56
N ILE A 4 13.25 33.31 -7.35
CA ILE A 4 12.30 32.92 -6.29
C ILE A 4 11.76 34.25 -5.73
N GLU A 5 10.56 34.67 -6.15
CA GLU A 5 9.90 35.83 -5.55
C GLU A 5 9.56 35.51 -4.07
N ASN A 6 10.14 36.33 -3.18
CA ASN A 6 9.90 36.31 -1.75
C ASN A 6 8.54 36.91 -1.37
N ASN A 7 7.44 36.35 -1.84
CA ASN A 7 6.10 36.73 -1.41
C ASN A 7 5.67 35.90 -0.21
N GLU A 8 5.60 36.47 0.98
CA GLU A 8 5.13 35.78 2.22
C GLU A 8 3.72 35.17 2.08
N SER A 9 2.92 35.71 1.15
CA SER A 9 1.57 35.22 0.84
C SER A 9 1.55 33.80 0.22
N ASN A 10 2.69 33.26 -0.22
CA ASN A 10 2.80 32.00 -0.95
C ASN A 10 3.48 30.84 -0.19
N ILE A 11 3.54 30.94 1.17
CA ILE A 11 4.12 29.88 1.99
C ILE A 11 3.02 28.91 2.41
N PHE A 12 3.21 27.61 2.14
CA PHE A 12 2.36 26.55 2.64
C PHE A 12 2.82 26.09 4.04
N ASP A 13 1.88 25.74 4.91
CA ASP A 13 2.20 25.08 6.17
C ASP A 13 2.62 23.65 5.89
N PHE A 14 1.88 22.95 5.02
CA PHE A 14 2.13 21.56 4.63
C PHE A 14 2.07 21.37 3.13
N ILE A 15 3.05 20.64 2.58
CA ILE A 15 2.96 20.06 1.24
C ILE A 15 3.00 18.54 1.34
N PHE A 16 2.01 17.90 0.72
CA PHE A 16 1.96 16.45 0.55
C PHE A 16 2.42 16.10 -0.87
N ILE A 17 3.48 15.32 -0.98
CA ILE A 17 3.99 14.82 -2.25
C ILE A 17 3.49 13.39 -2.46
N GLY A 18 2.65 13.22 -3.48
CA GLY A 18 1.94 11.99 -3.78
C GLY A 18 0.65 11.82 -2.96
N LEU A 19 -0.40 11.31 -3.62
CA LEU A 19 -1.70 11.00 -3.02
C LEU A 19 -1.92 9.48 -3.02
N GLY A 20 -0.95 8.75 -2.44
CA GLY A 20 -1.06 7.32 -2.16
C GLY A 20 -1.68 7.05 -0.79
N ALA A 21 -1.90 5.78 -0.44
CA ALA A 21 -2.58 5.38 0.80
C ALA A 21 -2.05 6.08 2.06
N SER A 22 -0.74 6.21 2.21
CA SER A 22 -0.15 6.80 3.41
C SER A 22 -0.51 8.28 3.58
N ASN A 23 -0.34 9.10 2.53
CA ASN A 23 -0.67 10.52 2.58
C ASN A 23 -2.18 10.74 2.65
N SER A 24 -2.99 9.91 1.99
CA SER A 24 -4.45 9.91 2.13
C SER A 24 -4.87 9.69 3.59
N LEU A 25 -4.35 8.65 4.24
CA LEU A 25 -4.67 8.35 5.64
C LEU A 25 -4.18 9.45 6.60
N ILE A 26 -3.02 10.07 6.34
CA ILE A 26 -2.51 11.18 7.14
C ILE A 26 -3.45 12.39 7.03
N VAL A 27 -3.78 12.82 5.81
CA VAL A 27 -4.63 14.01 5.65
C VAL A 27 -6.03 13.78 6.21
N LEU A 28 -6.62 12.60 6.00
CA LEU A 28 -7.92 12.24 6.59
C LEU A 28 -7.88 12.29 8.13
N SER A 29 -6.81 11.81 8.75
CA SER A 29 -6.62 11.89 10.20
C SER A 29 -6.46 13.35 10.67
N LEU A 30 -5.73 14.18 9.94
CA LEU A 30 -5.56 15.59 10.26
C LEU A 30 -6.88 16.37 10.13
N ILE A 31 -7.67 16.11 9.08
CA ILE A 31 -9.00 16.70 8.88
C ILE A 31 -9.93 16.29 10.02
N LYS A 32 -10.03 14.99 10.31
CA LYS A 32 -10.88 14.45 11.39
C LYS A 32 -10.60 15.12 12.74
N ASN A 33 -9.34 15.43 13.02
CA ASN A 33 -8.92 16.06 14.27
C ASN A 33 -8.90 17.61 14.22
N GLY A 34 -9.39 18.23 13.14
CA GLY A 34 -9.43 19.69 12.98
C GLY A 34 -8.06 20.39 12.91
N LEU A 35 -7.00 19.63 12.57
CA LEU A 35 -5.62 20.12 12.64
C LEU A 35 -5.18 20.88 11.39
N LEU A 36 -6.04 20.93 10.37
CA LEU A 36 -5.80 21.70 9.15
C LEU A 36 -6.56 23.03 9.13
N LYS A 37 -7.36 23.32 10.15
CA LYS A 37 -8.04 24.61 10.27
C LYS A 37 -6.99 25.74 10.24
N ASP A 38 -7.24 26.75 9.42
CA ASP A 38 -6.36 27.91 9.23
C ASP A 38 -4.94 27.56 8.73
N LYS A 39 -4.75 26.35 8.15
CA LYS A 39 -3.51 25.90 7.52
C LYS A 39 -3.59 25.99 6.00
N LYS A 40 -2.52 26.48 5.41
CA LYS A 40 -2.36 26.48 3.95
C LYS A 40 -1.71 25.15 3.53
N VAL A 41 -2.50 24.31 2.88
CA VAL A 41 -2.10 22.93 2.50
C VAL A 41 -2.13 22.78 0.99
N LEU A 42 -1.14 22.08 0.43
CA LEU A 42 -1.04 21.72 -0.97
C LEU A 42 -0.75 20.22 -1.12
N PHE A 43 -1.42 19.58 -2.07
CA PHE A 43 -1.01 18.28 -2.60
C PHE A 43 -0.31 18.47 -3.94
N VAL A 44 0.80 17.76 -4.17
CA VAL A 44 1.44 17.65 -5.48
C VAL A 44 1.39 16.19 -5.90
N GLU A 45 0.58 15.88 -6.93
CA GLU A 45 0.33 14.52 -7.41
C GLU A 45 0.35 14.48 -8.93
N SER A 46 1.20 13.68 -9.52
CA SER A 46 1.37 13.59 -10.97
C SER A 46 0.25 12.81 -11.67
N SER A 47 -0.34 11.80 -11.01
CA SER A 47 -1.38 10.96 -11.63
C SER A 47 -2.80 11.46 -11.33
N SER A 48 -3.74 11.11 -12.20
CA SER A 48 -5.17 11.48 -12.01
C SER A 48 -5.82 10.75 -10.83
N LYS A 49 -5.28 9.59 -10.42
CA LYS A 49 -5.90 8.68 -9.43
C LYS A 49 -7.33 8.27 -9.79
N SER A 50 -7.61 8.14 -11.08
CA SER A 50 -8.94 7.82 -11.62
C SER A 50 -9.18 6.31 -11.77
N ASN A 51 -8.17 5.49 -11.55
CA ASN A 51 -8.23 4.04 -11.72
C ASN A 51 -8.13 3.31 -10.39
N ASN A 52 -8.71 2.11 -10.35
CA ASN A 52 -8.48 1.17 -9.25
C ASN A 52 -7.14 0.44 -9.49
N ASP A 53 -6.03 1.13 -9.23
CA ASP A 53 -4.67 0.68 -9.54
C ASP A 53 -4.02 -0.15 -8.42
N LYS A 54 -4.68 -0.26 -7.26
CA LYS A 54 -4.20 -1.01 -6.09
C LYS A 54 -5.34 -1.58 -5.26
N THR A 55 -5.05 -2.71 -4.66
CA THR A 55 -5.90 -3.38 -3.67
C THR A 55 -5.29 -3.22 -2.28
N TYR A 56 -6.09 -2.73 -1.33
CA TYR A 56 -5.66 -2.60 0.06
C TYR A 56 -6.40 -3.60 0.93
N CYS A 57 -5.67 -4.60 1.40
CA CYS A 57 -6.18 -5.59 2.33
C CYS A 57 -5.50 -5.48 3.68
N PHE A 58 -6.25 -5.75 4.76
CA PHE A 58 -5.69 -5.75 6.11
C PHE A 58 -6.51 -6.59 7.08
N TRP A 59 -5.84 -7.03 8.13
CA TRP A 59 -6.44 -7.78 9.23
C TRP A 59 -6.82 -6.86 10.38
N SER A 60 -8.04 -6.97 10.90
CA SER A 60 -8.48 -6.21 12.06
C SER A 60 -9.64 -6.88 12.78
N SER A 61 -9.81 -6.58 14.08
CA SER A 61 -11.06 -6.82 14.79
C SER A 61 -12.08 -5.75 14.43
N GLN A 62 -13.37 -6.03 14.59
CA GLN A 62 -14.44 -5.08 14.29
C GLN A 62 -14.41 -3.81 15.18
N ASN A 63 -13.86 -3.91 16.37
CA ASN A 63 -13.79 -2.80 17.34
C ASN A 63 -12.55 -1.91 17.16
N ASP A 64 -11.77 -2.10 16.10
CA ASP A 64 -10.59 -1.26 15.84
C ASP A 64 -11.02 0.05 15.17
N SER A 65 -10.49 1.17 15.61
CA SER A 65 -10.82 2.51 15.10
C SER A 65 -10.67 2.69 13.59
N ILE A 66 -9.83 1.90 12.93
CA ILE A 66 -9.69 1.90 11.46
C ILE A 66 -11.01 1.52 10.78
N ILE A 67 -11.82 0.65 11.41
CA ILE A 67 -13.09 0.20 10.85
C ILE A 67 -14.10 1.34 10.87
N ASP A 68 -14.22 2.04 12.00
CA ASP A 68 -15.11 3.21 12.10
C ASP A 68 -14.71 4.32 11.13
N ASP A 69 -13.40 4.62 11.08
CA ASP A 69 -12.87 5.72 10.28
C ASP A 69 -13.00 5.49 8.76
N LEU A 70 -12.97 4.22 8.32
CA LEU A 70 -13.00 3.86 6.90
C LEU A 70 -14.25 3.06 6.51
N SER A 71 -15.27 3.00 7.37
CA SER A 71 -16.49 2.21 7.17
C SER A 71 -17.15 2.47 5.81
N THR A 72 -17.13 3.71 5.31
CA THR A 72 -17.75 4.11 4.04
C THR A 72 -16.99 3.62 2.79
N ILE A 73 -15.75 3.18 2.94
CA ILE A 73 -14.90 2.73 1.82
C ILE A 73 -14.44 1.27 1.93
N ILE A 74 -14.75 0.59 3.03
CA ILE A 74 -14.54 -0.84 3.14
C ILE A 74 -15.57 -1.52 2.23
N SER A 75 -15.09 -2.13 1.14
CA SER A 75 -15.95 -2.76 0.14
C SER A 75 -16.39 -4.16 0.57
N HIS A 76 -15.49 -4.92 1.19
CA HIS A 76 -15.76 -6.30 1.62
C HIS A 76 -15.03 -6.63 2.91
N GLN A 77 -15.62 -7.57 3.66
CA GLN A 77 -15.02 -8.15 4.86
C GLN A 77 -15.29 -9.66 4.89
N PHE A 78 -14.33 -10.40 5.41
CA PHE A 78 -14.38 -11.86 5.49
C PHE A 78 -14.10 -12.29 6.92
N ASP A 79 -14.95 -13.14 7.47
CA ASP A 79 -14.81 -13.77 8.78
C ASP A 79 -14.36 -15.24 8.70
N LYS A 80 -14.17 -15.74 7.48
CA LYS A 80 -13.73 -17.09 7.18
C LYS A 80 -12.58 -17.10 6.17
N ILE A 81 -11.73 -18.09 6.30
CA ILE A 81 -10.56 -18.30 5.44
C ILE A 81 -10.49 -19.76 4.97
N LYS A 82 -10.03 -19.93 3.75
CA LYS A 82 -9.56 -21.22 3.22
C LYS A 82 -8.08 -21.09 2.88
N ILE A 83 -7.26 -22.04 3.31
CA ILE A 83 -5.83 -22.07 2.99
C ILE A 83 -5.56 -23.36 2.20
N ASN A 84 -5.07 -23.21 0.98
CA ASN A 84 -4.80 -24.31 0.08
C ASN A 84 -6.05 -25.24 -0.04
N ASN A 85 -5.88 -26.55 0.11
CA ASN A 85 -6.97 -27.54 0.04
C ASN A 85 -7.63 -27.82 1.41
N SER A 86 -7.47 -26.93 2.41
CA SER A 86 -8.09 -27.10 3.72
C SER A 86 -9.60 -26.82 3.70
N ASN A 87 -10.31 -27.25 4.74
CA ASN A 87 -11.68 -26.81 4.96
C ASN A 87 -11.70 -25.31 5.30
N VAL A 88 -12.83 -24.67 5.03
CA VAL A 88 -13.09 -23.30 5.45
C VAL A 88 -13.08 -23.21 6.97
N GLN A 89 -12.36 -22.24 7.51
CA GLN A 89 -12.19 -22.03 8.94
C GLN A 89 -12.68 -20.63 9.33
N SER A 90 -13.28 -20.49 10.51
CA SER A 90 -13.63 -19.20 11.09
C SER A 90 -12.38 -18.47 11.58
N LEU A 91 -12.38 -17.16 11.47
CA LEU A 91 -11.31 -16.28 11.97
C LEU A 91 -11.52 -15.82 13.42
N GLU A 92 -12.54 -16.34 14.12
CA GLU A 92 -12.78 -16.14 15.56
C GLU A 92 -12.70 -14.69 16.03
N GLY A 93 -13.40 -13.78 15.33
CA GLY A 93 -13.45 -12.34 15.66
C GLY A 93 -12.35 -11.50 15.02
N LEU A 94 -11.43 -12.11 14.28
CA LEU A 94 -10.56 -11.42 13.36
C LEU A 94 -11.21 -11.39 11.97
N PHE A 95 -11.05 -10.30 11.25
CA PHE A 95 -11.60 -10.12 9.91
C PHE A 95 -10.50 -9.76 8.94
N TYR A 96 -10.68 -10.16 7.67
CA TYR A 96 -9.89 -9.69 6.55
C TYR A 96 -10.73 -8.68 5.77
N TYR A 97 -10.25 -7.44 5.68
CA TYR A 97 -10.93 -6.32 5.04
C TYR A 97 -10.31 -6.01 3.69
N TYR A 98 -11.14 -5.59 2.76
CA TYR A 98 -10.77 -5.22 1.40
C TYR A 98 -11.24 -3.79 1.09
N ILE A 99 -10.33 -2.95 0.59
CA ILE A 99 -10.59 -1.58 0.12
C ILE A 99 -10.00 -1.43 -1.27
N ARG A 100 -10.79 -0.91 -2.21
CA ARG A 100 -10.29 -0.52 -3.52
C ARG A 100 -9.55 0.81 -3.43
N SER A 101 -8.44 0.96 -4.17
CA SER A 101 -7.71 2.23 -4.18
C SER A 101 -8.55 3.40 -4.66
N ILE A 102 -9.42 3.17 -5.65
CA ILE A 102 -10.31 4.21 -6.17
C ILE A 102 -11.28 4.74 -5.10
N ASP A 103 -11.77 3.89 -4.20
CA ASP A 103 -12.68 4.33 -3.14
C ASP A 103 -11.93 5.20 -2.11
N LEU A 104 -10.70 4.84 -1.76
CA LEU A 104 -9.85 5.66 -0.91
C LEU A 104 -9.51 7.00 -1.58
N TYR A 105 -9.18 6.99 -2.88
CA TYR A 105 -8.86 8.22 -3.61
C TYR A 105 -10.06 9.15 -3.67
N ASN A 106 -11.23 8.65 -4.06
CA ASN A 106 -12.46 9.44 -4.14
C ASN A 106 -12.86 9.99 -2.77
N HIS A 107 -12.80 9.18 -1.72
CA HIS A 107 -13.07 9.63 -0.36
C HIS A 107 -12.11 10.76 0.05
N THR A 108 -10.81 10.58 -0.24
CA THR A 108 -9.81 11.62 0.05
C THR A 108 -10.06 12.90 -0.76
N PHE A 109 -10.32 12.80 -2.07
CA PHE A 109 -10.63 13.96 -2.90
C PHE A 109 -11.85 14.75 -2.40
N ASN A 110 -12.92 14.04 -2.01
CA ASN A 110 -14.10 14.69 -1.45
C ASN A 110 -13.76 15.49 -0.19
N LYS A 111 -12.97 14.91 0.72
CA LYS A 111 -12.52 15.59 1.95
C LYS A 111 -11.59 16.77 1.66
N LEU A 112 -10.67 16.65 0.70
CA LEU A 112 -9.82 17.77 0.28
C LEU A 112 -10.64 18.92 -0.32
N ASN A 113 -11.69 18.60 -1.10
CA ASN A 113 -12.59 19.60 -1.67
C ASN A 113 -13.43 20.30 -0.58
N GLU A 114 -13.97 19.57 0.39
CA GLU A 114 -14.68 20.13 1.54
C GLU A 114 -13.81 21.16 2.30
N GLU A 115 -12.53 20.82 2.49
CA GLU A 115 -11.53 21.68 3.17
C GLU A 115 -10.89 22.73 2.23
N LYS A 116 -11.29 22.78 0.95
CA LYS A 116 -10.72 23.68 -0.08
C LYS A 116 -9.19 23.53 -0.25
N ILE A 117 -8.67 22.34 -0.03
CA ILE A 117 -7.25 22.02 -0.22
C ILE A 117 -6.98 21.81 -1.72
N VAL A 118 -5.98 22.50 -2.23
CA VAL A 118 -5.60 22.48 -3.65
C VAL A 118 -4.72 21.28 -3.96
N ILE A 119 -4.94 20.71 -5.15
CA ILE A 119 -4.11 19.64 -5.71
C ILE A 119 -3.44 20.17 -6.99
N GLU A 120 -2.12 20.27 -6.96
CA GLU A 120 -1.30 20.58 -8.12
C GLU A 120 -0.98 19.29 -8.89
N ARG A 121 -1.32 19.27 -10.17
CA ARG A 121 -1.06 18.13 -11.07
C ARG A 121 0.32 18.26 -11.71
N ALA A 122 1.35 17.86 -10.94
CA ALA A 122 2.74 17.96 -11.38
C ALA A 122 3.59 16.84 -10.79
N GLU A 123 4.70 16.53 -11.46
CA GLU A 123 5.77 15.68 -10.93
C GLU A 123 6.78 16.52 -10.15
N VAL A 124 7.10 16.07 -8.93
CA VAL A 124 8.16 16.69 -8.12
C VAL A 124 9.51 16.22 -8.59
N THR A 125 10.30 17.13 -9.12
CA THR A 125 11.65 16.87 -9.65
C THR A 125 12.71 16.91 -8.54
N ASN A 126 12.59 17.86 -7.59
CA ASN A 126 13.54 18.01 -6.50
C ASN A 126 12.90 18.63 -5.25
N ILE A 127 13.57 18.49 -4.12
CA ILE A 127 13.28 19.19 -2.87
C ILE A 127 14.57 19.86 -2.43
N ILE A 128 14.51 21.17 -2.14
CA ILE A 128 15.61 21.94 -1.59
C ILE A 128 15.19 22.42 -0.21
N GLU A 129 16.09 22.39 0.75
CA GLU A 129 15.89 22.93 2.09
C GLU A 129 16.81 24.11 2.33
N ASP A 130 16.28 25.14 2.95
CA ASP A 130 17.06 26.19 3.58
C ASP A 130 16.91 26.15 5.13
N GLN A 131 17.33 27.22 5.81
CA GLN A 131 17.28 27.26 7.28
C GLN A 131 15.83 27.23 7.82
N ASP A 132 14.87 27.84 7.11
CA ASP A 132 13.52 28.09 7.60
C ASP A 132 12.44 27.31 6.84
N PHE A 133 12.68 26.96 5.57
CA PHE A 133 11.68 26.41 4.67
C PHE A 133 12.22 25.26 3.81
N CYS A 134 11.30 24.57 3.17
CA CYS A 134 11.58 23.69 2.07
C CYS A 134 10.97 24.24 0.78
N PHE A 135 11.62 23.95 -0.35
CA PHE A 135 11.13 24.25 -1.70
C PHE A 135 10.86 22.94 -2.43
N VAL A 136 9.63 22.76 -2.87
CA VAL A 136 9.22 21.65 -3.73
C VAL A 136 9.26 22.13 -5.16
N LEU A 137 10.16 21.56 -5.96
CA LEU A 137 10.36 21.92 -7.36
C LEU A 137 9.61 20.93 -8.26
N THR A 138 8.85 21.49 -9.21
CA THR A 138 8.22 20.75 -10.30
C THR A 138 8.82 21.19 -11.64
N SER A 139 8.37 20.60 -12.74
CA SER A 139 8.80 21.05 -14.08
C SER A 139 8.37 22.47 -14.45
N SER A 140 7.28 22.98 -13.83
CA SER A 140 6.64 24.24 -14.19
C SER A 140 6.85 25.35 -13.16
N GLN A 141 6.94 25.01 -11.87
CA GLN A 141 6.99 26.00 -10.79
C GLN A 141 7.61 25.43 -9.51
N SER A 142 7.81 26.31 -8.52
CA SER A 142 8.29 25.92 -7.19
C SER A 142 7.32 26.37 -6.10
N PHE A 143 7.23 25.57 -5.04
CA PHE A 143 6.37 25.86 -3.89
C PHE A 143 7.21 25.92 -2.63
N ARG A 144 7.00 26.95 -1.79
CA ARG A 144 7.66 27.11 -0.50
C ARG A 144 6.78 26.61 0.62
N THR A 145 7.34 25.82 1.54
CA THR A 145 6.59 25.21 2.64
C THR A 145 7.38 25.10 3.93
N ARG A 146 6.66 25.03 5.05
CA ARG A 146 7.25 24.77 6.38
C ARG A 146 7.52 23.29 6.62
N PHE A 147 6.69 22.39 6.03
CA PHE A 147 6.82 20.95 6.28
C PHE A 147 6.34 20.14 5.07
N ILE A 148 7.00 19.01 4.82
CA ILE A 148 6.71 18.11 3.69
C ILE A 148 6.39 16.71 4.20
N PHE A 149 5.31 16.11 3.66
CA PHE A 149 5.03 14.68 3.70
C PHE A 149 5.39 14.07 2.34
N ASP A 150 6.49 13.32 2.28
CA ASP A 150 7.04 12.78 1.03
C ASP A 150 6.73 11.28 0.90
N SER A 151 5.81 10.90 0.01
CA SER A 151 5.45 9.51 -0.27
C SER A 151 6.09 8.94 -1.53
N ARG A 152 7.03 9.64 -2.14
CA ARG A 152 7.73 9.12 -3.32
C ARG A 152 8.41 7.79 -3.00
N PRO A 153 8.51 6.88 -3.98
CA PRO A 153 9.16 5.59 -3.77
C PRO A 153 10.58 5.74 -3.23
N PRO A 154 11.03 4.80 -2.37
CA PRO A 154 12.38 4.82 -1.84
C PRO A 154 13.41 4.59 -2.94
N ARG A 155 14.61 5.14 -2.75
CA ARG A 155 15.74 4.91 -3.65
C ARG A 155 16.45 3.61 -3.26
N LEU A 156 16.13 2.52 -3.98
CA LEU A 156 16.64 1.17 -3.67
C LEU A 156 18.12 0.92 -4.06
N TYR A 157 18.81 1.90 -4.62
CA TYR A 157 20.23 1.78 -5.00
C TYR A 157 21.19 1.62 -3.80
N LYS A 158 20.71 1.79 -2.58
CA LYS A 158 21.48 1.60 -1.34
C LYS A 158 21.43 0.16 -0.80
N ILE A 159 20.68 -0.73 -1.42
CA ILE A 159 20.63 -2.15 -1.04
C ILE A 159 22.01 -2.76 -1.25
N THR A 160 22.53 -3.45 -0.25
CA THR A 160 23.83 -4.09 -0.25
C THR A 160 23.69 -5.62 -0.27
N GLU A 161 24.79 -6.35 -0.50
CA GLU A 161 24.82 -7.83 -0.43
C GLU A 161 24.41 -8.40 0.95
N LYS A 162 24.43 -7.57 2.01
CA LYS A 162 23.99 -7.97 3.35
C LYS A 162 22.47 -7.93 3.50
N ASP A 163 21.78 -7.25 2.60
CA ASP A 163 20.35 -7.12 2.62
C ASP A 163 19.71 -8.25 1.81
N ILE A 164 18.60 -8.76 2.31
CA ILE A 164 17.76 -9.67 1.54
C ILE A 164 16.80 -8.83 0.72
N TYR A 165 16.70 -9.14 -0.56
CA TYR A 165 15.75 -8.53 -1.47
C TYR A 165 15.11 -9.59 -2.36
N ILE A 166 13.78 -9.67 -2.32
CA ILE A 166 12.97 -10.44 -3.27
C ILE A 166 11.79 -9.60 -3.74
N ASN A 167 11.22 -9.97 -4.85
CA ASN A 167 10.02 -9.35 -5.39
C ASN A 167 8.78 -10.17 -4.96
N GLN A 168 7.76 -9.50 -4.42
CA GLN A 168 6.39 -10.01 -4.42
C GLN A 168 5.73 -9.42 -5.66
N SER A 169 5.71 -10.16 -6.75
CA SER A 169 5.04 -9.76 -7.98
C SER A 169 3.75 -10.53 -8.16
N PHE A 170 2.74 -9.88 -8.73
CA PHE A 170 1.42 -10.48 -8.87
C PHE A 170 0.72 -10.04 -10.16
N PHE A 171 -0.16 -10.91 -10.63
CA PHE A 171 -1.09 -10.70 -11.72
C PHE A 171 -2.46 -11.22 -11.30
N GLY A 172 -3.50 -10.40 -11.39
CA GLY A 172 -4.84 -10.72 -10.98
C GLY A 172 -5.89 -10.36 -12.02
N LEU A 173 -6.95 -11.15 -12.07
CA LEU A 173 -8.14 -10.89 -12.87
C LEU A 173 -9.35 -10.75 -11.94
N HIS A 174 -10.06 -9.63 -12.05
CA HIS A 174 -11.40 -9.50 -11.52
C HIS A 174 -12.36 -10.11 -12.54
N ILE A 175 -13.07 -11.15 -12.15
CA ILE A 175 -13.90 -11.97 -13.04
C ILE A 175 -15.33 -12.06 -12.55
N LYS A 176 -16.22 -12.36 -13.50
CA LYS A 176 -17.60 -12.79 -13.25
C LYS A 176 -17.83 -14.14 -13.91
N CYS A 177 -18.12 -15.15 -13.11
CA CYS A 177 -18.48 -16.49 -13.57
C CYS A 177 -19.96 -16.58 -13.96
N GLU A 178 -20.29 -17.49 -14.88
CA GLU A 178 -21.66 -17.78 -15.27
C GLU A 178 -22.48 -18.38 -14.11
N ASN A 179 -21.83 -19.20 -13.29
CA ASN A 179 -22.45 -19.89 -12.17
C ASN A 179 -22.01 -19.30 -10.81
N ALA A 180 -22.80 -19.53 -9.77
CA ALA A 180 -22.47 -19.19 -8.40
C ALA A 180 -21.49 -20.22 -7.83
N VAL A 181 -20.21 -19.91 -7.86
CA VAL A 181 -19.10 -20.83 -7.49
C VAL A 181 -18.32 -20.38 -6.25
N PHE A 182 -18.48 -19.11 -5.82
CA PHE A 182 -17.74 -18.56 -4.71
C PHE A 182 -18.54 -18.51 -3.41
N LEU A 183 -17.85 -18.75 -2.29
CA LEU A 183 -18.37 -18.48 -0.95
C LEU A 183 -18.08 -17.01 -0.60
N LYS A 184 -19.12 -16.18 -0.58
CA LYS A 184 -19.00 -14.71 -0.42
C LYS A 184 -18.44 -14.24 0.93
N ASP A 185 -18.43 -15.07 1.95
CA ASP A 185 -17.96 -14.79 3.32
C ASP A 185 -16.60 -15.43 3.64
N ALA A 186 -16.03 -16.19 2.70
CA ALA A 186 -14.74 -16.86 2.84
C ALA A 186 -13.81 -16.48 1.67
N PHE A 187 -12.63 -15.99 1.97
CA PHE A 187 -11.59 -15.83 0.95
C PHE A 187 -10.59 -16.98 1.00
N GLU A 188 -9.95 -17.29 -0.13
CA GLU A 188 -8.91 -18.30 -0.19
C GLU A 188 -7.54 -17.63 -0.23
N MET A 189 -6.73 -17.94 0.79
CA MET A 189 -5.37 -17.45 0.91
C MET A 189 -4.38 -18.56 0.62
N MET A 190 -3.35 -18.26 -0.20
CA MET A 190 -2.23 -19.18 -0.41
C MET A 190 -2.66 -20.57 -0.94
N ASN A 191 -3.40 -20.58 -2.05
CA ASN A 191 -3.62 -21.83 -2.77
C ASN A 191 -2.38 -22.18 -3.59
N PHE A 192 -1.62 -23.17 -3.12
CA PHE A 192 -0.37 -23.62 -3.73
C PHE A 192 -0.56 -24.65 -4.86
N ASN A 193 -1.77 -24.80 -5.39
CA ASN A 193 -2.05 -25.71 -6.51
C ASN A 193 -1.59 -25.10 -7.85
N VAL A 194 -0.34 -24.74 -7.92
CA VAL A 194 0.35 -24.12 -9.06
C VAL A 194 1.82 -24.55 -9.06
N GLU A 195 2.43 -24.69 -10.25
CA GLU A 195 3.86 -24.95 -10.37
C GLU A 195 4.69 -23.85 -9.69
N GLN A 196 5.73 -24.26 -8.97
CA GLN A 196 6.53 -23.33 -8.16
C GLN A 196 7.67 -22.66 -8.94
N ASN A 197 8.19 -23.26 -10.00
CA ASN A 197 9.18 -22.68 -10.93
C ASN A 197 10.35 -21.94 -10.24
N GLY A 198 10.93 -22.57 -9.19
CA GLY A 198 12.07 -22.02 -8.45
C GLY A 198 11.75 -20.81 -7.58
N ALA A 199 10.47 -20.54 -7.32
CA ALA A 199 9.98 -19.47 -6.43
C ALA A 199 8.82 -19.97 -5.59
N THR A 200 8.28 -19.16 -4.69
CA THR A 200 7.04 -19.49 -3.99
C THR A 200 5.89 -18.81 -4.72
N GLN A 201 4.98 -19.60 -5.29
CA GLN A 201 3.82 -19.12 -6.03
C GLN A 201 2.52 -19.70 -5.45
N PHE A 202 1.46 -18.89 -5.46
CA PHE A 202 0.13 -19.31 -5.00
C PHE A 202 -0.95 -18.38 -5.54
N PHE A 203 -2.19 -18.87 -5.56
CA PHE A 203 -3.35 -18.05 -5.86
C PHE A 203 -3.95 -17.45 -4.59
N TYR A 204 -4.39 -16.20 -4.68
CA TYR A 204 -5.40 -15.59 -3.84
C TYR A 204 -6.73 -15.57 -4.59
N ILE A 205 -7.84 -15.88 -3.87
CA ILE A 205 -9.19 -15.73 -4.41
C ILE A 205 -9.99 -14.93 -3.41
N ILE A 206 -10.39 -13.72 -3.82
CA ILE A 206 -11.15 -12.77 -3.00
C ILE A 206 -12.54 -12.61 -3.62
N PRO A 207 -13.58 -13.29 -3.10
CA PRO A 207 -14.93 -13.20 -3.62
C PRO A 207 -15.56 -11.83 -3.32
N PHE A 208 -16.24 -11.25 -4.31
CA PHE A 208 -17.06 -10.05 -4.14
C PHE A 208 -18.56 -10.38 -4.11
N SER A 209 -18.92 -11.51 -4.70
CA SER A 209 -20.25 -12.12 -4.65
C SER A 209 -20.13 -13.64 -4.83
N SER A 210 -21.26 -14.34 -4.99
CA SER A 210 -21.22 -15.76 -5.36
C SER A 210 -20.72 -16.00 -6.79
N GLN A 211 -20.69 -14.98 -7.65
CA GLN A 211 -20.27 -15.09 -9.05
C GLN A 211 -19.04 -14.23 -9.37
N GLU A 212 -18.70 -13.26 -8.55
CA GLU A 212 -17.59 -12.33 -8.83
C GLU A 212 -16.47 -12.51 -7.82
N ALA A 213 -15.22 -12.53 -8.31
CA ALA A 213 -14.02 -12.60 -7.47
C ALA A 213 -12.82 -11.95 -8.17
N LEU A 214 -11.84 -11.52 -7.34
CA LEU A 214 -10.47 -11.34 -7.77
C LEU A 214 -9.75 -12.68 -7.64
N VAL A 215 -9.13 -13.15 -8.72
CA VAL A 215 -8.25 -14.31 -8.74
C VAL A 215 -6.85 -13.83 -9.11
N GLU A 216 -5.92 -13.90 -8.16
CA GLU A 216 -4.58 -13.35 -8.29
C GLU A 216 -3.51 -14.43 -8.12
N LEU A 217 -2.58 -14.52 -9.05
CA LEU A 217 -1.34 -15.28 -8.91
C LEU A 217 -0.26 -14.38 -8.32
N THR A 218 0.23 -14.73 -7.14
CA THR A 218 1.32 -14.06 -6.44
C THR A 218 2.59 -14.91 -6.49
N ARG A 219 3.74 -14.29 -6.78
CA ARG A 219 5.07 -14.91 -6.80
C ARG A 219 6.02 -14.17 -5.87
N PHE A 220 6.65 -14.91 -4.97
CA PHE A 220 7.80 -14.46 -4.18
C PHE A 220 9.08 -15.02 -4.80
N GLY A 221 9.93 -14.18 -5.34
CA GLY A 221 11.15 -14.61 -6.01
C GLY A 221 12.12 -13.46 -6.28
N ILE A 222 13.35 -13.78 -6.65
CA ILE A 222 14.36 -12.79 -7.07
C ILE A 222 13.87 -12.11 -8.35
N GLU A 223 13.46 -12.94 -9.33
CA GLU A 223 12.90 -12.45 -10.58
C GLU A 223 11.42 -12.12 -10.43
N LYS A 224 10.99 -11.04 -11.07
CA LYS A 224 9.56 -10.70 -11.19
C LYS A 224 8.87 -11.75 -12.05
N ILE A 225 7.58 -11.95 -11.80
CA ILE A 225 6.78 -12.80 -12.68
C ILE A 225 6.68 -12.18 -14.08
N ASP A 226 6.79 -13.00 -15.10
CA ASP A 226 6.40 -12.60 -16.45
C ASP A 226 4.88 -12.49 -16.52
N PHE A 227 4.36 -11.33 -16.91
CA PHE A 227 2.93 -11.06 -16.87
C PHE A 227 2.16 -11.82 -17.96
N ASN A 228 2.75 -12.14 -19.11
CA ASN A 228 2.08 -12.95 -20.13
C ASN A 228 1.91 -14.38 -19.64
N TYR A 229 2.99 -14.96 -19.08
CA TYR A 229 2.97 -16.27 -18.45
C TYR A 229 1.96 -16.32 -17.30
N ALA A 230 1.95 -15.32 -16.42
CA ALA A 230 1.01 -15.24 -15.30
C ALA A 230 -0.44 -15.15 -15.78
N SER A 231 -0.71 -14.35 -16.82
CA SER A 231 -2.02 -14.21 -17.45
C SER A 231 -2.56 -15.54 -17.95
N GLU A 232 -1.72 -16.33 -18.64
CA GLU A 232 -2.10 -17.66 -19.13
C GLU A 232 -2.41 -18.62 -17.97
N LEU A 233 -1.57 -18.64 -16.94
CA LEU A 233 -1.80 -19.48 -15.75
C LEU A 233 -3.09 -19.13 -15.04
N VAL A 234 -3.34 -17.84 -14.81
CA VAL A 234 -4.55 -17.37 -14.12
C VAL A 234 -5.80 -17.72 -14.94
N LYS A 235 -5.79 -17.48 -16.25
CA LYS A 235 -6.92 -17.82 -17.15
C LYS A 235 -7.23 -19.32 -17.15
N ASN A 236 -6.18 -20.14 -17.27
CA ASN A 236 -6.32 -21.59 -17.24
C ASN A 236 -6.82 -22.10 -15.89
N TYR A 237 -6.30 -21.54 -14.78
CA TYR A 237 -6.78 -21.86 -13.44
C TYR A 237 -8.27 -21.54 -13.29
N ILE A 238 -8.69 -20.33 -13.67
CA ILE A 238 -10.08 -19.91 -13.57
C ILE A 238 -11.00 -20.83 -14.37
N LEU A 239 -10.63 -21.12 -15.62
CA LEU A 239 -11.44 -21.98 -16.50
C LEU A 239 -11.61 -23.39 -15.91
N ASN A 240 -10.53 -23.95 -15.37
CA ASN A 240 -10.54 -25.30 -14.83
C ASN A 240 -11.30 -25.42 -13.49
N GLU A 241 -11.16 -24.41 -12.61
CA GLU A 241 -11.73 -24.47 -11.25
C GLU A 241 -13.16 -23.89 -11.19
N PHE A 242 -13.46 -22.87 -12.01
CA PHE A 242 -14.70 -22.10 -11.90
C PHE A 242 -15.56 -22.11 -13.16
N GLY A 243 -15.06 -22.64 -14.27
CA GLY A 243 -15.76 -22.69 -15.57
C GLY A 243 -15.73 -21.39 -16.34
N ASN A 244 -16.77 -21.15 -17.15
CA ASN A 244 -16.84 -19.96 -18.01
C ASN A 244 -16.95 -18.68 -17.21
N TYR A 245 -16.28 -17.64 -17.68
CA TYR A 245 -16.20 -16.34 -17.02
C TYR A 245 -16.02 -15.19 -18.01
N THR A 246 -16.30 -13.99 -17.55
CA THR A 246 -15.93 -12.73 -18.21
C THR A 246 -14.93 -11.96 -17.35
N ILE A 247 -13.99 -11.26 -17.98
CA ILE A 247 -13.01 -10.42 -17.30
C ILE A 247 -13.63 -9.03 -17.11
N ILE A 248 -13.68 -8.53 -15.88
CA ILE A 248 -14.15 -7.20 -15.52
C ILE A 248 -12.99 -6.22 -15.50
N ALA A 249 -11.88 -6.61 -14.86
CA ALA A 249 -10.67 -5.79 -14.74
C ALA A 249 -9.43 -6.68 -14.56
N GLU A 250 -8.27 -6.07 -14.74
CA GLU A 250 -6.96 -6.68 -14.55
C GLU A 250 -6.13 -5.85 -13.59
N GLU A 251 -5.36 -6.48 -12.72
CA GLU A 251 -4.38 -5.81 -11.88
C GLU A 251 -3.02 -6.49 -11.94
N THR A 252 -1.98 -5.69 -11.86
CA THR A 252 -0.59 -6.15 -11.78
C THR A 252 0.19 -5.31 -10.79
N GLY A 253 1.20 -5.91 -10.18
CA GLY A 253 2.06 -5.15 -9.30
C GLY A 253 3.33 -5.88 -8.90
N CYS A 254 4.20 -5.12 -8.25
CA CYS A 254 5.42 -5.63 -7.67
C CYS A 254 5.75 -4.85 -6.40
N ILE A 255 5.84 -5.55 -5.28
CA ILE A 255 6.19 -5.00 -3.98
C ILE A 255 7.60 -5.46 -3.64
N PRO A 256 8.54 -4.54 -3.37
CA PRO A 256 9.87 -4.91 -2.90
C PRO A 256 9.79 -5.46 -1.47
N MET A 257 10.23 -6.69 -1.29
CA MET A 257 10.32 -7.38 -0.01
C MET A 257 11.78 -7.40 0.41
N THR A 258 12.15 -6.63 1.41
CA THR A 258 13.56 -6.43 1.75
C THR A 258 13.81 -6.21 3.23
N THR A 259 14.96 -6.65 3.70
CA THR A 259 15.48 -6.31 5.04
C THR A 259 16.11 -4.92 5.09
N PHE A 260 16.36 -4.31 3.91
CA PHE A 260 16.85 -2.95 3.84
C PHE A 260 15.81 -1.97 4.41
N GLU A 261 16.27 -1.14 5.32
CA GLU A 261 15.45 -0.07 5.88
C GLU A 261 15.97 1.27 5.37
N ASN A 262 15.05 2.06 4.78
CA ASN A 262 15.38 3.42 4.42
C ASN A 262 15.65 4.20 5.70
N GLU A 263 16.76 4.93 5.71
CA GLU A 263 17.05 5.86 6.78
C GLU A 263 16.01 7.00 6.75
N PRO A 264 15.53 7.42 7.92
CA PRO A 264 14.72 8.62 8.01
C PRO A 264 15.46 9.79 7.35
N SER A 265 14.73 10.67 6.67
CA SER A 265 15.32 11.91 6.18
C SER A 265 16.08 12.61 7.32
N ALA A 266 17.34 12.99 7.11
CA ALA A 266 18.10 13.79 8.07
C ALA A 266 17.45 15.17 8.28
N ASN A 267 16.65 15.58 7.32
CA ASN A 267 15.94 16.83 7.29
C ASN A 267 14.75 16.82 8.27
N LYS A 268 14.71 17.80 9.16
CA LYS A 268 13.66 17.88 10.20
C LYS A 268 12.30 18.26 9.63
N ARG A 269 12.27 18.91 8.47
CA ARG A 269 11.07 19.42 7.82
C ARG A 269 10.48 18.47 6.77
N ILE A 270 11.13 17.31 6.54
CA ILE A 270 10.66 16.30 5.59
C ILE A 270 10.37 15.01 6.33
N LEU A 271 9.12 14.57 6.30
CA LEU A 271 8.70 13.29 6.79
C LEU A 271 8.44 12.35 5.61
N ASN A 272 9.27 11.34 5.46
CA ASN A 272 8.99 10.26 4.53
C ASN A 272 7.74 9.50 4.98
N THR A 273 6.90 9.11 4.03
CA THR A 273 5.67 8.37 4.28
C THR A 273 5.60 7.12 3.38
N GLY A 274 4.63 6.26 3.58
CA GLY A 274 4.45 5.06 2.76
C GLY A 274 5.63 4.10 2.78
N THR A 275 6.01 3.62 1.61
CA THR A 275 7.11 2.66 1.44
C THR A 275 8.47 3.26 1.85
N ALA A 276 8.68 4.55 1.57
CA ALA A 276 9.91 5.25 1.95
C ALA A 276 10.08 5.39 3.47
N ALA A 277 8.98 5.30 4.24
CA ALA A 277 9.01 5.27 5.71
C ALA A 277 9.03 3.84 6.30
N ASN A 278 9.34 2.83 5.51
CA ASN A 278 9.36 1.43 5.93
C ASN A 278 8.00 0.94 6.49
N LEU A 279 6.88 1.46 5.96
CA LEU A 279 5.55 1.11 6.43
C LEU A 279 5.01 -0.19 5.81
N ILE A 280 5.66 -0.74 4.81
CA ILE A 280 5.37 -2.07 4.27
C ILE A 280 6.07 -3.12 5.13
N LYS A 281 5.36 -4.18 5.49
CA LYS A 281 5.95 -5.31 6.23
C LYS A 281 6.83 -6.13 5.29
N PRO A 282 8.14 -6.28 5.59
CA PRO A 282 9.09 -6.90 4.67
C PRO A 282 8.75 -8.33 4.26
N SER A 283 8.09 -9.10 5.12
CA SER A 283 7.83 -10.52 4.91
C SER A 283 6.49 -10.83 4.24
N THR A 284 5.54 -9.89 4.20
CA THR A 284 4.17 -10.16 3.71
C THR A 284 3.63 -9.12 2.75
N GLY A 285 4.34 -7.99 2.55
CA GLY A 285 3.85 -6.88 1.72
C GLY A 285 2.72 -6.06 2.33
N TYR A 286 2.13 -6.47 3.46
CA TYR A 286 1.07 -5.70 4.10
C TYR A 286 1.59 -4.38 4.67
N GLY A 287 0.85 -3.28 4.43
CA GLY A 287 1.24 -1.97 4.91
C GLY A 287 0.07 -1.10 5.38
N PHE A 288 -1.15 -1.35 4.91
CA PHE A 288 -2.27 -0.43 5.06
C PHE A 288 -2.60 -0.10 6.52
N LYS A 289 -2.77 -1.11 7.38
CA LYS A 289 -3.03 -0.90 8.82
C LYS A 289 -1.87 -0.20 9.53
N LYS A 290 -0.63 -0.46 9.11
CA LYS A 290 0.55 0.24 9.63
C LYS A 290 0.59 1.70 9.19
N MET A 291 0.19 2.00 7.95
CA MET A 291 0.03 3.37 7.44
C MET A 291 -1.06 4.13 8.21
N TYR A 292 -2.19 3.46 8.51
CA TYR A 292 -3.23 4.05 9.35
C TYR A 292 -2.71 4.38 10.76
N SER A 293 -2.06 3.44 11.44
CA SER A 293 -1.48 3.68 12.77
C SER A 293 -0.41 4.77 12.75
N PHE A 294 0.34 4.88 11.66
CA PHE A 294 1.30 5.95 11.43
C PHE A 294 0.59 7.30 11.31
N ALA A 295 -0.50 7.37 10.54
CA ALA A 295 -1.28 8.59 10.37
C ALA A 295 -1.83 9.11 11.70
N GLN A 296 -2.33 8.23 12.59
CA GLN A 296 -2.79 8.61 13.93
C GLN A 296 -1.66 9.21 14.77
N LYS A 297 -0.47 8.61 14.74
CA LYS A 297 0.70 9.12 15.46
C LYS A 297 1.19 10.47 14.90
N VAL A 298 1.15 10.65 13.58
CA VAL A 298 1.46 11.93 12.93
C VAL A 298 0.48 13.00 13.41
N SER A 299 -0.80 12.70 13.40
CA SER A 299 -1.85 13.61 13.86
C SER A 299 -1.65 14.00 15.34
N GLU A 300 -1.35 13.03 16.21
CA GLU A 300 -1.03 13.29 17.63
C GLU A 300 0.20 14.19 17.80
N GLN A 301 1.24 14.00 17.02
CA GLN A 301 2.45 14.86 17.12
C GLN A 301 2.19 16.28 16.60
N ILE A 302 1.42 16.42 15.53
CA ILE A 302 1.01 17.72 14.99
C ILE A 302 0.16 18.48 16.02
N SER A 303 -0.81 17.81 16.69
CA SER A 303 -1.63 18.44 17.72
C SER A 303 -0.81 19.01 18.90
N LYS A 304 0.35 18.46 19.16
CA LYS A 304 1.29 18.91 20.20
C LYS A 304 2.32 19.93 19.70
N ASN A 305 2.20 20.45 18.48
CA ASN A 305 3.15 21.36 17.81
C ASN A 305 4.62 20.86 17.82
N LYS A 306 4.80 19.53 17.72
CA LYS A 306 6.14 18.90 17.78
C LYS A 306 6.65 18.57 16.37
N TYR A 307 6.64 19.52 15.46
CA TYR A 307 7.10 19.34 14.07
C TYR A 307 8.60 18.99 13.97
N ASP A 308 9.41 19.57 14.82
CA ASP A 308 10.88 19.41 14.88
C ASP A 308 11.32 18.15 15.62
N LYS A 309 10.38 17.42 16.21
CA LYS A 309 10.64 16.23 17.02
C LYS A 309 9.80 15.04 16.56
N PHE A 310 9.49 14.94 15.25
CA PHE A 310 8.96 13.68 14.75
C PHE A 310 9.94 12.57 15.15
N ASN A 311 9.64 11.92 16.27
CA ASN A 311 10.49 10.85 16.75
C ASN A 311 10.31 9.65 15.82
N LYS A 312 11.10 9.66 14.74
CA LYS A 312 11.12 8.67 13.67
C LYS A 312 11.43 7.27 14.22
N SER A 313 12.13 7.19 15.37
CA SER A 313 12.48 5.92 16.00
C SER A 313 11.28 5.17 16.60
N ASN A 314 10.23 5.87 17.03
CA ASN A 314 9.00 5.24 17.55
C ASN A 314 8.09 4.64 16.45
N LEU A 315 8.43 4.89 15.19
CA LEU A 315 7.71 4.40 14.01
C LEU A 315 8.30 3.09 13.48
N ILE A 316 9.48 2.69 13.99
CA ILE A 316 10.23 1.52 13.53
C ILE A 316 9.69 0.24 14.18
N ASN A 317 9.74 -0.85 13.44
CA ASN A 317 9.36 -2.19 13.88
C ASN A 317 10.14 -2.58 15.14
N LYS A 318 9.45 -3.22 16.11
CA LYS A 318 10.14 -3.84 17.24
C LYS A 318 11.18 -4.84 16.72
N LYS A 319 12.39 -4.89 17.30
CA LYS A 319 13.52 -5.75 16.87
C LYS A 319 13.12 -7.22 16.64
N ARG A 320 12.20 -7.76 17.48
CA ARG A 320 11.68 -9.13 17.33
C ARG A 320 10.94 -9.35 16.00
N PHE A 321 10.16 -8.38 15.52
CA PHE A 321 9.44 -8.51 14.25
C PHE A 321 10.40 -8.47 13.07
N LYS A 322 11.43 -7.63 13.15
CA LYS A 322 12.50 -7.62 12.14
C LYS A 322 13.19 -8.97 12.02
N PHE A 323 13.44 -9.65 13.15
CA PHE A 323 14.00 -11.01 13.15
C PHE A 323 13.10 -12.00 12.41
N TYR A 324 11.78 -12.04 12.72
CA TYR A 324 10.85 -12.94 12.04
C TYR A 324 10.66 -12.61 10.57
N ASP A 325 10.62 -11.32 10.21
CA ASP A 325 10.55 -10.89 8.82
C ASP A 325 11.79 -11.36 8.04
N THR A 326 12.99 -11.19 8.62
CA THR A 326 14.25 -11.66 8.02
C THR A 326 14.25 -13.18 7.85
N LEU A 327 13.82 -13.91 8.88
CA LEU A 327 13.77 -15.37 8.84
C LEU A 327 12.84 -15.86 7.71
N LEU A 328 11.65 -15.27 7.56
CA LEU A 328 10.72 -15.66 6.50
C LEU A 328 11.30 -15.34 5.11
N LEU A 329 11.93 -14.17 4.94
CA LEU A 329 12.59 -13.82 3.67
C LEU A 329 13.72 -14.80 3.32
N ILE A 330 14.51 -15.26 4.31
CA ILE A 330 15.55 -16.29 4.12
C ILE A 330 14.91 -17.61 3.66
N ILE A 331 13.79 -18.01 4.27
CA ILE A 331 13.07 -19.23 3.89
C ILE A 331 12.58 -19.12 2.44
N LEU A 332 11.92 -18.03 2.09
CA LEU A 332 11.40 -17.79 0.73
C LEU A 332 12.51 -17.76 -0.33
N LEU A 333 13.71 -17.25 0.03
CA LEU A 333 14.85 -17.17 -0.86
C LEU A 333 15.58 -18.50 -1.02
N LYS A 334 15.78 -19.24 0.08
CA LYS A 334 16.63 -20.46 0.10
C LYS A 334 15.87 -21.75 -0.10
N TRP A 335 14.59 -21.76 0.25
CA TRP A 335 13.72 -22.95 0.15
C TRP A 335 12.41 -22.60 -0.57
N PRO A 336 12.46 -22.23 -1.85
CA PRO A 336 11.23 -22.14 -2.62
C PRO A 336 10.54 -23.52 -2.54
N LEU A 337 9.23 -23.50 -2.37
CA LEU A 337 8.45 -24.74 -2.29
C LEU A 337 8.75 -25.59 -3.56
N LYS A 338 9.25 -26.80 -3.36
CA LYS A 338 9.38 -27.73 -4.48
C LYS A 338 7.97 -28.13 -4.90
N GLY A 339 7.69 -28.01 -6.18
CA GLY A 339 6.44 -28.50 -6.76
C GLY A 339 6.18 -29.96 -6.30
N LYS A 340 4.93 -30.34 -6.15
CA LYS A 340 4.61 -31.75 -5.91
C LYS A 340 5.24 -32.56 -7.02
N PRO A 341 5.98 -33.66 -6.69
CA PRO A 341 6.41 -34.58 -7.73
C PRO A 341 5.15 -35.07 -8.46
N ASP A 342 5.22 -35.09 -9.79
CA ASP A 342 4.15 -35.60 -10.64
C ASP A 342 3.64 -36.92 -10.07
N ARG A 343 2.37 -36.96 -9.72
CA ARG A 343 1.71 -38.23 -9.46
C ARG A 343 1.55 -38.89 -10.81
N LYS A 344 2.46 -39.82 -11.11
CA LYS A 344 2.29 -40.81 -12.20
C LYS A 344 1.09 -41.68 -11.91
#